data_81f6fd0bca79529dabf8c4bc9a43beb2
#
_entry.id   81f6fd0bca79529dabf8c4bc9a43beb2
#
_cell.length_a   1.000
_cell.length_b   1.000
_cell.length_c   1.000
_cell.angle_alpha   90.00
_cell.angle_beta   90.00
_cell.angle_gamma   90.00
#
_symmetry.space_group_name_H-M   'P 1'
#
loop_
_entity.id
_entity.type
_entity.pdbx_description
1 polymer ?
#
loop_
_entity_poly.entity_id
_entity_poly.type
_entity_poly.pdbx_seq_one_letter_code
_entity_poly.pdbx_strand_id
1 'polypeptide(L)'
;YEVMPSLVGSEMCIRDRIVPGNHEYYNYSDVMERGMQWKWMFRENVGFYQNQVIRIDDTDFVLSTLWSRINPNDEYFVWKGMNDFRQIKFDGKLLQVEEFNRMHETCIDFIRKSVEESTAGHIVVVTHHLPTLEVIDPQHKNSVLNSAFASEYGDWIANSRIDIWIYGHSHTNIDTEIGSTKVICNQMGYIFA
;
A
#
# COMPACT_ATOMS: atom_id res chain seq x y z
N TYR A 1 -10.31 4.07 19.15
CA TYR A 1 -10.84 3.22 18.05
C TYR A 1 -11.61 2.08 18.71
N GLU A 2 -12.94 2.14 18.71
CA GLU A 2 -13.78 1.00 19.08
C GLU A 2 -13.90 0.08 17.86
N VAL A 3 -13.22 -1.05 17.91
CA VAL A 3 -13.49 -2.18 17.04
C VAL A 3 -14.85 -2.72 17.47
N MET A 4 -15.85 -2.63 16.60
CA MET A 4 -17.18 -3.15 16.88
C MET A 4 -17.10 -4.65 17.23
N PRO A 5 -17.60 -5.07 18.41
CA PRO A 5 -17.72 -6.47 18.72
C PRO A 5 -19.05 -6.99 18.13
N SER A 6 -19.01 -7.57 16.96
CA SER A 6 -20.13 -8.37 16.52
C SER A 6 -19.66 -9.51 15.66
N LEU A 7 -19.60 -10.65 16.29
CA LEU A 7 -20.02 -11.96 15.84
C LEU A 7 -19.48 -12.98 16.83
N VAL A 8 -20.20 -13.12 17.93
CA VAL A 8 -20.04 -14.25 18.84
C VAL A 8 -20.73 -15.44 18.18
N GLY A 9 -19.92 -16.37 17.71
CA GLY A 9 -20.35 -17.66 17.20
C GLY A 9 -19.12 -18.51 16.96
N SER A 10 -18.85 -19.47 17.84
CA SER A 10 -17.92 -20.60 17.75
C SER A 10 -16.82 -20.52 16.66
N GLU A 11 -15.59 -20.26 17.10
CA GLU A 11 -14.32 -20.63 16.43
C GLU A 11 -14.01 -20.01 15.07
N MET A 12 -14.51 -18.84 14.73
CA MET A 12 -13.87 -18.06 13.67
C MET A 12 -12.78 -17.20 14.31
N CYS A 13 -11.55 -17.68 14.32
CA CYS A 13 -10.37 -16.85 14.57
C CYS A 13 -10.26 -15.81 13.47
N ILE A 14 -10.90 -14.64 13.64
CA ILE A 14 -10.67 -13.47 12.75
C ILE A 14 -9.17 -13.17 12.83
N ARG A 15 -8.51 -13.22 11.69
CA ARG A 15 -7.09 -12.91 11.57
C ARG A 15 -6.93 -11.66 10.74
N ASP A 16 -6.67 -10.54 11.42
CA ASP A 16 -6.47 -9.26 10.76
C ASP A 16 -5.03 -9.12 10.27
N ARG A 17 -4.89 -8.87 8.98
CA ARG A 17 -3.63 -8.58 8.32
C ARG A 17 -3.67 -7.17 7.81
N ILE A 18 -2.80 -6.33 8.35
CA ILE A 18 -2.76 -4.91 8.08
C ILE A 18 -1.53 -4.62 7.23
N VAL A 19 -1.72 -3.96 6.10
CA VAL A 19 -0.63 -3.35 5.35
C VAL A 19 -0.33 -2.00 5.98
N PRO A 20 0.91 -1.70 6.38
CA PRO A 20 1.24 -0.39 6.91
C PRO A 20 1.12 0.67 5.82
N GLY A 21 0.53 1.82 6.15
CA GLY A 21 0.57 3.02 5.34
C GLY A 21 1.73 3.93 5.74
N ASN A 22 1.84 5.10 5.10
CA ASN A 22 2.84 6.10 5.46
C ASN A 22 2.67 6.61 6.89
N HIS A 23 1.44 6.73 7.39
CA HIS A 23 1.16 7.22 8.74
C HIS A 23 1.66 6.28 9.85
N GLU A 24 1.81 4.97 9.60
CA GLU A 24 2.42 4.02 10.55
C GLU A 24 3.90 4.31 10.81
N TYR A 25 4.54 5.09 9.94
CA TYR A 25 5.93 5.53 10.09
C TYR A 25 6.06 6.96 10.63
N TYR A 26 4.96 7.68 10.90
CA TYR A 26 4.99 9.02 11.49
C TYR A 26 5.56 9.01 12.91
N ASN A 27 5.72 10.20 13.50
CA ASN A 27 6.36 10.41 14.80
C ASN A 27 7.84 9.98 14.82
N TYR A 28 8.55 10.24 13.72
CA TYR A 28 9.98 9.98 13.58
C TYR A 28 10.36 8.51 13.65
N SER A 29 9.46 7.59 13.32
CA SER A 29 9.79 6.18 13.15
C SER A 29 10.79 6.01 12.01
N ASP A 30 11.79 5.18 12.23
CA ASP A 30 12.81 4.90 11.21
C ASP A 30 12.44 3.64 10.44
N VAL A 31 12.28 3.78 9.12
CA VAL A 31 11.95 2.67 8.24
C VAL A 31 12.99 1.55 8.35
N MET A 32 14.26 1.90 8.49
CA MET A 32 15.37 0.94 8.50
C MET A 32 15.50 0.17 9.82
N GLU A 33 14.88 0.60 10.92
CA GLU A 33 14.83 -0.19 12.16
C GLU A 33 14.19 -1.57 11.95
N ARG A 34 13.22 -1.68 11.03
CA ARG A 34 12.56 -2.94 10.67
C ARG A 34 12.98 -3.47 9.31
N GLY A 35 13.66 -2.63 8.50
CA GLY A 35 13.99 -2.89 7.11
C GLY A 35 12.75 -2.84 6.21
N MET A 36 12.92 -3.30 4.97
CA MET A 36 11.86 -3.22 3.94
C MET A 36 10.96 -4.47 3.87
N GLN A 37 11.27 -5.50 4.64
CA GLN A 37 10.48 -6.74 4.67
C GLN A 37 10.32 -7.20 6.12
N TRP A 38 9.12 -7.08 6.68
CA TRP A 38 8.86 -7.42 8.07
C TRP A 38 7.41 -7.79 8.33
N LYS A 39 7.23 -8.49 9.46
CA LYS A 39 5.95 -8.83 10.06
C LYS A 39 6.02 -8.52 11.55
N TRP A 40 4.99 -7.87 12.06
CA TRP A 40 4.87 -7.60 13.48
C TRP A 40 3.47 -7.92 14.00
N MET A 41 3.39 -8.88 14.90
CA MET A 41 2.14 -9.30 15.56
C MET A 41 1.97 -8.56 16.87
N PHE A 42 0.92 -7.78 17.01
CA PHE A 42 0.57 -7.11 18.27
C PHE A 42 -0.60 -7.79 18.99
N ARG A 43 -1.26 -8.75 18.35
CA ARG A 43 -2.15 -9.73 18.91
C ARG A 43 -1.84 -11.10 18.28
N GLU A 44 -2.31 -12.17 18.88
CA GLU A 44 -2.13 -13.52 18.35
C GLU A 44 -2.68 -13.66 16.92
N ASN A 45 -3.76 -12.93 16.63
CA ASN A 45 -4.48 -12.98 15.36
C ASN A 45 -4.44 -11.67 14.55
N VAL A 46 -3.73 -10.62 15.01
CA VAL A 46 -3.68 -9.30 14.36
C VAL A 46 -2.26 -8.82 14.23
N GLY A 47 -1.85 -8.42 13.03
CA GLY A 47 -0.49 -7.93 12.79
C GLY A 47 -0.33 -7.13 11.52
N PHE A 48 0.77 -6.37 11.48
CA PHE A 48 1.25 -5.69 10.30
C PHE A 48 2.13 -6.60 9.44
N TYR A 49 2.00 -6.43 8.13
CA TYR A 49 2.72 -7.20 7.13
C TYR A 49 3.24 -6.27 6.03
N GLN A 50 4.55 -6.13 5.94
CA GLN A 50 5.23 -5.33 4.91
C GLN A 50 6.08 -6.24 4.03
N ASN A 51 5.82 -6.20 2.72
CA ASN A 51 6.45 -7.06 1.72
C ASN A 51 6.38 -8.54 2.12
N GLN A 52 5.16 -9.03 2.33
CA GLN A 52 4.88 -10.41 2.73
C GLN A 52 3.87 -11.06 1.78
N VAL A 53 4.06 -12.34 1.48
CA VAL A 53 3.05 -13.18 0.83
C VAL A 53 2.41 -14.09 1.86
N ILE A 54 1.10 -14.17 1.85
CA ILE A 54 0.33 -15.07 2.71
C ILE A 54 -0.53 -15.96 1.83
N ARG A 55 -0.32 -17.27 1.91
CA ARG A 55 -1.19 -18.24 1.26
C ARG A 55 -2.37 -18.58 2.18
N ILE A 56 -3.59 -18.43 1.65
CA ILE A 56 -4.81 -18.93 2.27
C ILE A 56 -5.55 -19.74 1.22
N ASP A 57 -5.71 -21.03 1.47
CA ASP A 57 -6.22 -22.00 0.52
C ASP A 57 -5.47 -21.88 -0.84
N ASP A 58 -6.16 -21.65 -1.93
CA ASP A 58 -5.57 -21.48 -3.27
C ASP A 58 -5.38 -20.02 -3.67
N THR A 59 -5.24 -19.11 -2.69
CA THR A 59 -5.08 -17.67 -2.93
C THR A 59 -3.80 -17.15 -2.28
N ASP A 60 -2.96 -16.48 -3.06
CA ASP A 60 -1.84 -15.69 -2.56
C ASP A 60 -2.26 -14.24 -2.33
N PHE A 61 -2.09 -13.77 -1.09
CA PHE A 61 -2.22 -12.36 -0.73
C PHE A 61 -0.83 -11.73 -0.67
N VAL A 62 -0.54 -10.84 -1.60
CA VAL A 62 0.72 -10.10 -1.68
C VAL A 62 0.52 -8.75 -1.02
N LEU A 63 1.16 -8.54 0.12
CA LEU A 63 0.94 -7.39 1.02
C LEU A 63 2.14 -6.46 1.00
N SER A 64 1.94 -5.18 0.70
CA SER A 64 3.01 -4.17 0.62
C SER A 64 2.46 -2.75 0.82
N THR A 65 3.23 -1.86 1.44
CA THR A 65 2.92 -0.41 1.41
C THR A 65 2.91 0.11 -0.03
N LEU A 66 3.67 -0.49 -0.94
CA LEU A 66 4.00 -0.07 -2.30
C LEU A 66 4.81 1.23 -2.33
N TRP A 67 4.46 2.24 -1.51
CA TRP A 67 4.90 3.61 -1.70
C TRP A 67 4.56 4.08 -3.13
N SER A 68 5.10 5.20 -3.58
CA SER A 68 4.91 5.65 -4.95
C SER A 68 6.20 6.23 -5.50
N ARG A 69 6.30 6.37 -6.80
CA ARG A 69 7.47 6.96 -7.44
C ARG A 69 7.24 8.44 -7.70
N ILE A 70 7.94 9.28 -6.96
CA ILE A 70 7.90 10.72 -7.14
C ILE A 70 8.61 11.09 -8.44
N ASN A 71 7.90 11.83 -9.31
CA ASN A 71 8.44 12.30 -10.55
C ASN A 71 9.51 13.39 -10.30
N PRO A 72 10.66 13.39 -10.99
CA PRO A 72 11.70 14.40 -10.82
C PRO A 72 11.20 15.85 -10.97
N ASN A 73 10.22 16.09 -11.82
CA ASN A 73 9.65 17.43 -11.99
C ASN A 73 8.80 17.92 -10.81
N ASP A 74 8.33 16.98 -9.97
CA ASP A 74 7.43 17.25 -8.84
C ASP A 74 8.18 17.24 -7.49
N GLU A 75 9.42 16.78 -7.44
CA GLU A 75 10.19 16.52 -6.21
C GLU A 75 10.14 17.68 -5.21
N TYR A 76 10.38 18.91 -5.68
CA TYR A 76 10.37 20.08 -4.81
C TYR A 76 9.01 20.31 -4.16
N PHE A 77 7.93 20.19 -4.95
CA PHE A 77 6.57 20.45 -4.48
C PHE A 77 6.10 19.34 -3.54
N VAL A 78 6.42 18.10 -3.89
CA VAL A 78 6.11 16.92 -3.06
C VAL A 78 6.88 17.00 -1.74
N TRP A 79 8.19 17.21 -1.78
CA TRP A 79 9.01 17.34 -0.57
C TRP A 79 8.51 18.47 0.34
N LYS A 80 8.10 19.58 -0.23
CA LYS A 80 7.56 20.72 0.51
C LYS A 80 6.12 20.48 1.00
N GLY A 81 5.31 19.75 0.24
CA GLY A 81 3.88 19.56 0.50
C GLY A 81 3.55 18.41 1.44
N MET A 82 4.35 17.34 1.40
CA MET A 82 4.04 16.11 2.14
C MET A 82 4.67 16.10 3.54
N ASN A 83 3.89 15.65 4.54
CA ASN A 83 4.34 15.51 5.91
C ASN A 83 5.32 14.33 6.10
N ASP A 84 5.33 13.37 5.20
CA ASP A 84 6.22 12.20 5.21
C ASP A 84 7.68 12.62 5.40
N PHE A 85 8.14 13.65 4.68
CA PHE A 85 9.51 14.17 4.74
C PHE A 85 9.86 14.93 6.03
N ARG A 86 8.85 15.16 6.90
CA ARG A 86 9.00 15.81 8.21
C ARG A 86 8.76 14.86 9.38
N GLN A 87 8.08 13.75 9.13
CA GLN A 87 7.58 12.85 10.16
C GLN A 87 8.24 11.47 10.13
N ILE A 88 8.87 11.09 9.03
CA ILE A 88 9.46 9.76 8.81
C ILE A 88 10.98 9.89 8.79
N LYS A 89 11.67 8.88 9.34
CA LYS A 89 13.11 8.73 9.24
C LYS A 89 13.48 7.55 8.35
N PHE A 90 14.65 7.67 7.74
CA PHE A 90 15.32 6.61 7.01
C PHE A 90 16.81 6.62 7.38
N ASP A 91 17.30 5.54 7.97
CA ASP A 91 18.69 5.39 8.44
C ASP A 91 19.15 6.57 9.33
N GLY A 92 18.35 6.89 10.36
CA GLY A 92 18.63 7.92 11.36
C GLY A 92 18.37 9.37 10.91
N LYS A 93 18.06 9.64 9.64
CA LYS A 93 17.83 10.97 9.08
C LYS A 93 16.39 11.14 8.66
N LEU A 94 15.91 12.38 8.51
CA LEU A 94 14.62 12.63 7.89
C LEU A 94 14.61 12.10 6.46
N LEU A 95 13.50 11.43 6.12
CA LEU A 95 13.26 10.87 4.79
C LEU A 95 13.47 11.93 3.69
N GLN A 96 14.12 11.55 2.61
CA GLN A 96 14.27 12.37 1.40
C GLN A 96 13.58 11.69 0.22
N VAL A 97 13.41 12.40 -0.87
CA VAL A 97 12.74 11.88 -2.07
C VAL A 97 13.46 10.68 -2.67
N GLU A 98 14.79 10.67 -2.63
CA GLU A 98 15.59 9.55 -3.12
C GLU A 98 15.30 8.25 -2.35
N GLU A 99 15.24 8.31 -1.01
CA GLU A 99 14.91 7.16 -0.18
C GLU A 99 13.45 6.73 -0.38
N PHE A 100 12.54 7.68 -0.52
CA PHE A 100 11.14 7.40 -0.80
C PHE A 100 10.99 6.61 -2.12
N ASN A 101 11.66 7.04 -3.18
CA ASN A 101 11.67 6.35 -4.47
C ASN A 101 12.35 4.96 -4.37
N ARG A 102 13.42 4.83 -3.57
CA ARG A 102 14.07 3.53 -3.31
C ARG A 102 13.15 2.55 -2.58
N MET A 103 12.37 3.05 -1.62
CA MET A 103 11.37 2.22 -0.93
C MET A 103 10.32 1.73 -1.92
N HIS A 104 9.85 2.59 -2.82
CA HIS A 104 8.92 2.21 -3.87
C HIS A 104 9.51 1.11 -4.77
N GLU A 105 10.74 1.28 -5.27
CA GLU A 105 11.41 0.29 -6.12
C GLU A 105 11.50 -1.07 -5.43
N THR A 106 11.89 -1.09 -4.15
CA THR A 106 11.94 -2.33 -3.36
C THR A 106 10.55 -3.00 -3.24
N CYS A 107 9.50 -2.21 -3.07
CA CYS A 107 8.15 -2.74 -2.92
C CYS A 107 7.59 -3.28 -4.23
N ILE A 108 7.77 -2.54 -5.34
CA ILE A 108 7.24 -3.00 -6.63
C ILE A 108 8.00 -4.23 -7.15
N ASP A 109 9.31 -4.31 -6.94
CA ASP A 109 10.11 -5.49 -7.28
C ASP A 109 9.65 -6.71 -6.49
N PHE A 110 9.37 -6.54 -5.19
CA PHE A 110 8.78 -7.59 -4.35
C PHE A 110 7.43 -8.05 -4.90
N ILE A 111 6.52 -7.11 -5.23
CA ILE A 111 5.18 -7.44 -5.73
C ILE A 111 5.30 -8.20 -7.06
N ARG A 112 6.08 -7.69 -8.01
CA ARG A 112 6.28 -8.31 -9.33
C ARG A 112 6.80 -9.73 -9.20
N LYS A 113 7.86 -9.90 -8.43
CA LYS A 113 8.44 -11.22 -8.16
C LYS A 113 7.43 -12.17 -7.52
N SER A 114 6.67 -11.69 -6.53
CA SER A 114 5.67 -12.51 -5.84
C SER A 114 4.54 -12.97 -6.77
N VAL A 115 4.09 -12.10 -7.68
CA VAL A 115 3.07 -12.44 -8.68
C VAL A 115 3.61 -13.43 -9.72
N GLU A 116 4.85 -13.24 -10.18
CA GLU A 116 5.50 -14.11 -11.16
C GLU A 116 5.77 -15.51 -10.60
N GLU A 117 6.27 -15.59 -9.36
CA GLU A 117 6.62 -16.87 -8.70
C GLU A 117 5.40 -17.58 -8.09
N SER A 118 4.23 -16.95 -8.02
CA SER A 118 3.03 -17.55 -7.43
C SER A 118 2.58 -18.78 -8.17
N THR A 119 2.29 -19.83 -7.41
CA THR A 119 1.68 -21.08 -7.86
C THR A 119 0.22 -21.22 -7.45
N ALA A 120 -0.37 -20.18 -6.84
CA ALA A 120 -1.78 -20.14 -6.47
C ALA A 120 -2.69 -20.04 -7.69
N GLY A 121 -3.91 -20.55 -7.56
CA GLY A 121 -4.97 -20.35 -8.55
C GLY A 121 -5.42 -18.90 -8.61
N HIS A 122 -5.32 -18.17 -7.48
CA HIS A 122 -5.74 -16.77 -7.35
C HIS A 122 -4.65 -15.90 -6.72
N ILE A 123 -4.57 -14.64 -7.16
CA ILE A 123 -3.63 -13.64 -6.62
C ILE A 123 -4.40 -12.37 -6.25
N VAL A 124 -4.27 -11.97 -5.00
CA VAL A 124 -4.79 -10.70 -4.47
C VAL A 124 -3.62 -9.84 -4.02
N VAL A 125 -3.43 -8.69 -4.63
CA VAL A 125 -2.43 -7.70 -4.21
C VAL A 125 -3.12 -6.68 -3.30
N VAL A 126 -2.51 -6.37 -2.16
CA VAL A 126 -3.02 -5.36 -1.22
C VAL A 126 -1.93 -4.34 -0.96
N THR A 127 -2.20 -3.09 -1.29
CA THR A 127 -1.25 -2.00 -1.09
C THR A 127 -1.88 -0.83 -0.33
N HIS A 128 -1.01 0.04 0.23
CA HIS A 128 -1.47 1.31 0.76
C HIS A 128 -1.53 2.37 -0.36
N HIS A 129 -0.45 2.57 -1.12
CA HIS A 129 -0.45 3.53 -2.23
C HIS A 129 -1.16 2.96 -3.46
N LEU A 130 -1.59 3.88 -4.34
CA LEU A 130 -2.35 3.57 -5.55
C LEU A 130 -1.47 2.95 -6.64
N PRO A 131 -1.94 1.88 -7.30
CA PRO A 131 -1.16 1.21 -8.34
C PRO A 131 -1.26 1.89 -9.72
N THR A 132 -2.17 2.84 -9.90
CA THR A 132 -2.40 3.52 -11.17
C THR A 132 -2.96 4.92 -10.96
N LEU A 133 -2.73 5.80 -11.92
CA LEU A 133 -3.31 7.14 -11.94
C LEU A 133 -4.82 7.15 -12.26
N GLU A 134 -5.36 6.05 -12.77
CA GLU A 134 -6.79 5.93 -13.09
C GLU A 134 -7.71 6.04 -11.87
N VAL A 135 -7.20 5.68 -10.69
CA VAL A 135 -7.95 5.71 -9.42
C VAL A 135 -7.62 6.95 -8.56
N ILE A 136 -7.02 7.97 -9.16
CA ILE A 136 -6.90 9.29 -8.53
C ILE A 136 -8.25 10.02 -8.62
N ASP A 137 -8.66 10.64 -7.51
CA ASP A 137 -9.85 11.49 -7.49
C ASP A 137 -9.80 12.52 -8.62
N PRO A 138 -10.85 12.62 -9.46
CA PRO A 138 -10.93 13.59 -10.55
C PRO A 138 -10.67 15.05 -10.11
N GLN A 139 -10.99 15.39 -8.86
CA GLN A 139 -10.71 16.72 -8.29
C GLN A 139 -9.21 16.99 -8.16
N HIS A 140 -8.40 15.94 -8.02
CA HIS A 140 -6.94 16.01 -7.83
C HIS A 140 -6.15 15.61 -9.07
N LYS A 141 -6.79 15.32 -10.19
CA LYS A 141 -6.16 14.79 -11.41
C LYS A 141 -4.92 15.57 -11.88
N ASN A 142 -4.91 16.88 -11.66
CA ASN A 142 -3.81 17.77 -12.09
C ASN A 142 -2.90 18.21 -10.91
N SER A 143 -2.98 17.55 -9.77
CA SER A 143 -2.14 17.89 -8.62
C SER A 143 -0.69 17.47 -8.85
N VAL A 144 0.23 18.37 -8.56
CA VAL A 144 1.68 18.08 -8.56
C VAL A 144 2.08 17.09 -7.46
N LEU A 145 1.17 16.79 -6.53
CA LEU A 145 1.40 15.81 -5.47
C LEU A 145 1.04 14.37 -5.88
N ASN A 146 0.39 14.19 -7.05
CA ASN A 146 -0.10 12.86 -7.46
C ASN A 146 0.98 11.79 -7.53
N SER A 147 2.21 12.18 -7.89
CA SER A 147 3.34 11.25 -7.93
C SER A 147 3.76 10.73 -6.53
N ALA A 148 3.31 11.37 -5.44
CA ALA A 148 3.46 10.86 -4.07
C ALA A 148 2.32 9.94 -3.64
N PHE A 149 1.25 9.84 -4.40
CA PHE A 149 0.08 9.01 -4.08
C PHE A 149 -0.03 7.77 -4.95
N ALA A 150 0.34 7.90 -6.22
CA ALA A 150 0.14 6.84 -7.22
C ALA A 150 1.37 6.64 -8.10
N SER A 151 1.56 5.42 -8.52
CA SER A 151 2.48 5.03 -9.59
C SER A 151 1.69 4.38 -10.72
N GLU A 152 2.16 4.50 -11.96
CA GLU A 152 1.41 3.97 -13.10
C GLU A 152 1.88 2.56 -13.49
N TYR A 153 1.05 1.58 -13.20
CA TYR A 153 1.29 0.17 -13.52
C TYR A 153 0.12 -0.48 -14.29
N GLY A 154 -0.79 0.32 -14.85
CA GLY A 154 -1.97 -0.17 -15.56
C GLY A 154 -1.64 -1.20 -16.64
N ASP A 155 -0.66 -0.92 -17.50
CA ASP A 155 -0.23 -1.84 -18.56
C ASP A 155 0.30 -3.18 -18.00
N TRP A 156 1.07 -3.13 -16.92
CA TRP A 156 1.55 -4.35 -16.27
C TRP A 156 0.43 -5.14 -15.59
N ILE A 157 -0.46 -4.44 -14.89
CA ILE A 157 -1.63 -5.03 -14.24
C ILE A 157 -2.51 -5.74 -15.28
N ALA A 158 -2.81 -5.09 -16.41
CA ALA A 158 -3.64 -5.65 -17.49
C ALA A 158 -3.10 -6.96 -18.06
N ASN A 159 -1.78 -7.15 -18.01
CA ASN A 159 -1.08 -8.33 -18.54
C ASN A 159 -0.62 -9.30 -17.44
N SER A 160 -0.98 -9.07 -16.19
CA SER A 160 -0.63 -9.91 -15.05
C SER A 160 -1.68 -10.99 -14.77
N ARG A 161 -1.36 -11.87 -13.80
CA ARG A 161 -2.29 -12.89 -13.27
C ARG A 161 -3.02 -12.41 -12.01
N ILE A 162 -3.04 -11.11 -11.73
CA ILE A 162 -3.69 -10.55 -10.55
C ILE A 162 -5.20 -10.57 -10.76
N ASP A 163 -5.95 -11.20 -9.86
CA ASP A 163 -7.41 -11.19 -9.88
C ASP A 163 -7.97 -9.89 -9.28
N ILE A 164 -7.39 -9.47 -8.14
CA ILE A 164 -7.85 -8.29 -7.40
C ILE A 164 -6.66 -7.49 -6.90
N TRP A 165 -6.72 -6.16 -7.06
CA TRP A 165 -5.82 -5.22 -6.41
C TRP A 165 -6.61 -4.33 -5.46
N ILE A 166 -6.31 -4.42 -4.15
CA ILE A 166 -6.91 -3.60 -3.11
C ILE A 166 -5.93 -2.49 -2.73
N TYR A 167 -6.40 -1.24 -2.69
CA TYR A 167 -5.56 -0.09 -2.36
C TYR A 167 -6.22 0.86 -1.34
N GLY A 168 -5.44 1.80 -0.80
CA GLY A 168 -5.87 2.81 0.15
C GLY A 168 -5.37 4.22 -0.20
N HIS A 169 -5.00 5.01 0.81
CA HIS A 169 -4.27 6.28 0.76
C HIS A 169 -5.02 7.50 0.19
N SER A 170 -5.81 7.36 -0.88
CA SER A 170 -6.46 8.49 -1.56
C SER A 170 -7.65 9.09 -0.80
N HIS A 171 -8.18 8.41 0.21
CA HIS A 171 -9.39 8.74 0.95
C HIS A 171 -10.65 8.91 0.09
N THR A 172 -10.60 8.45 -1.15
CA THR A 172 -11.71 8.46 -2.10
C THR A 172 -11.89 7.06 -2.65
N ASN A 173 -13.13 6.58 -2.70
CA ASN A 173 -13.44 5.25 -3.17
C ASN A 173 -13.69 5.29 -4.68
N ILE A 174 -12.77 4.72 -5.45
CA ILE A 174 -12.87 4.56 -6.90
C ILE A 174 -12.53 3.11 -7.23
N ASP A 175 -13.47 2.41 -7.80
CA ASP A 175 -13.27 1.06 -8.29
C ASP A 175 -13.17 1.08 -9.81
N THR A 176 -12.27 0.27 -10.37
CA THR A 176 -12.07 0.12 -11.82
C THR A 176 -11.68 -1.31 -12.17
N GLU A 177 -11.69 -1.63 -13.47
CA GLU A 177 -11.14 -2.88 -13.99
C GLU A 177 -10.04 -2.56 -14.99
N ILE A 178 -8.88 -3.21 -14.82
CA ILE A 178 -7.71 -3.07 -15.69
C ILE A 178 -7.37 -4.45 -16.26
N GLY A 179 -7.63 -4.65 -17.54
CA GLY A 179 -7.61 -6.00 -18.12
C GLY A 179 -8.65 -6.90 -17.47
N SER A 180 -8.20 -7.96 -16.79
CA SER A 180 -9.05 -8.85 -15.99
C SER A 180 -8.97 -8.57 -14.49
N THR A 181 -8.13 -7.64 -14.06
CA THR A 181 -7.90 -7.33 -12.65
C THR A 181 -8.93 -6.33 -12.14
N LYS A 182 -9.62 -6.64 -11.05
CA LYS A 182 -10.44 -5.68 -10.31
C LYS A 182 -9.55 -4.84 -9.40
N VAL A 183 -9.55 -3.53 -9.58
CA VAL A 183 -8.84 -2.57 -8.72
C VAL A 183 -9.87 -1.87 -7.86
N ILE A 184 -9.84 -2.13 -6.55
CA ILE A 184 -10.91 -1.75 -5.63
C ILE A 184 -10.37 -1.13 -4.34
N CYS A 185 -11.18 -0.29 -3.70
CA CYS A 185 -10.91 0.20 -2.36
C CYS A 185 -12.21 0.38 -1.56
N ASN A 186 -12.06 0.44 -0.24
CA ASN A 186 -13.17 0.75 0.68
C ASN A 186 -12.61 1.58 1.84
N GLN A 187 -12.38 2.85 1.60
CA GLN A 187 -11.76 3.78 2.53
C GLN A 187 -12.82 4.58 3.29
N MET A 188 -12.62 4.76 4.60
CA MET A 188 -13.50 5.60 5.42
C MET A 188 -13.28 7.10 5.16
N GLY A 189 -12.10 7.48 4.63
CA GLY A 189 -11.71 8.88 4.50
C GLY A 189 -11.52 9.57 5.85
N TYR A 190 -11.60 10.89 5.86
CA TYR A 190 -11.55 11.68 7.10
C TYR A 190 -12.93 11.73 7.75
N ILE A 191 -13.01 11.38 9.05
CA ILE A 191 -14.25 11.36 9.82
C ILE A 191 -14.79 12.78 10.11
N PHE A 192 -13.94 13.81 9.94
CA PHE A 192 -14.22 15.20 10.31
C PHE A 192 -14.11 16.18 9.13
N ALA A 193 -14.35 15.71 7.92
CA ALA A 193 -14.41 16.59 6.74
C ALA A 193 -15.81 17.16 6.54
#